data_f1b7c368e53dfbf84c3318c7dba2caab
#
_entry.id   f1b7c368e53dfbf84c3318c7dba2caab
#
_cell.length_a   1.000
_cell.length_b   1.000
_cell.length_c   1.000
_cell.angle_alpha   90.00
_cell.angle_beta   90.00
_cell.angle_gamma   90.00
#
_symmetry.space_group_name_H-M   'P 1'
#
loop_
_entity.id
_entity.type
_entity.pdbx_description
1 polymer ?
#
loop_
_entity_poly.entity_id
_entity_poly.type
_entity_poly.pdbx_seq_one_letter_code
_entity_poly.pdbx_strand_id
1 'polypeptide(L)'
;DRSTPCGNGAAARLLAKLYGITGEENYAYFAYRTLRSLWSPIQKYPQGSDSLIYALLLLAGDELEDMPEAEEAQPTMSPTGLPVNVEMHIMEGGVMIRFLMERGWHIHGADGVPEHLVPTRIEMSSTLPLVFGEPMFPPPDTLQTDESAPPIPIYRGELRVVVPVIGIGEVTTDTGEIRAKVTCQPCTDTECALPQTVELVEQVRLHVRD
;
A
#
# COMPACT_ATOMS: atom_id res chain seq x y z
N ASP A 1 0.89 20.67 -13.66
CA ASP A 1 -0.39 21.36 -13.80
C ASP A 1 -0.43 22.07 -15.15
N ARG A 2 -1.35 21.74 -16.02
CA ARG A 2 -1.70 22.58 -17.18
C ARG A 2 -2.67 23.66 -16.66
N SER A 3 -3.41 24.32 -17.52
CA SER A 3 -4.34 25.41 -17.14
C SER A 3 -5.38 25.06 -16.04
N THR A 4 -5.48 23.82 -15.63
CA THR A 4 -6.28 23.33 -14.51
C THR A 4 -5.39 22.55 -13.53
N PRO A 5 -5.47 22.80 -12.20
CA PRO A 5 -4.74 22.01 -11.21
C PRO A 5 -5.06 20.52 -11.37
N CYS A 6 -4.06 19.66 -11.39
CA CYS A 6 -4.30 18.23 -11.43
C CYS A 6 -4.93 17.77 -10.09
N GLY A 7 -5.79 16.74 -10.15
CA GLY A 7 -6.50 16.26 -8.95
C GLY A 7 -5.56 15.90 -7.81
N ASN A 8 -4.40 15.30 -8.11
CA ASN A 8 -3.39 14.94 -7.12
C ASN A 8 -2.74 16.17 -6.47
N GLY A 9 -2.46 17.22 -7.25
CA GLY A 9 -1.91 18.47 -6.73
C GLY A 9 -2.91 19.18 -5.80
N ALA A 10 -4.19 19.22 -6.20
CA ALA A 10 -5.25 19.80 -5.37
C ALA A 10 -5.46 18.99 -4.08
N ALA A 11 -5.44 17.66 -4.15
CA ALA A 11 -5.56 16.77 -2.99
C ALA A 11 -4.37 16.94 -2.02
N ALA A 12 -3.14 16.90 -2.52
CA ALA A 12 -1.94 17.09 -1.69
C ALA A 12 -1.96 18.44 -0.96
N ARG A 13 -2.34 19.50 -1.68
CA ARG A 13 -2.46 20.84 -1.10
C ARG A 13 -3.55 20.95 -0.04
N LEU A 14 -4.71 20.30 -0.25
CA LEU A 14 -5.78 20.27 0.74
C LEU A 14 -5.34 19.53 2.01
N LEU A 15 -4.73 18.36 1.86
CA LEU A 15 -4.22 17.55 2.97
C LEU A 15 -3.14 18.32 3.77
N ALA A 16 -2.19 18.96 3.07
CA ALA A 16 -1.18 19.79 3.74
C ALA A 16 -1.80 20.95 4.55
N LYS A 17 -2.85 21.59 4.02
CA LYS A 17 -3.59 22.64 4.76
C LYS A 17 -4.34 22.08 5.96
N LEU A 18 -4.98 20.91 5.83
CA LEU A 18 -5.68 20.26 6.95
C LEU A 18 -4.69 19.92 8.06
N TYR A 19 -3.51 19.41 7.73
CA TYR A 19 -2.44 19.19 8.70
C TYR A 19 -2.08 20.48 9.44
N GLY A 20 -1.84 21.57 8.73
CA GLY A 20 -1.51 22.87 9.34
C GLY A 20 -2.60 23.44 10.26
N ILE A 21 -3.88 23.06 10.05
CA ILE A 21 -5.01 23.51 10.88
C ILE A 21 -5.26 22.58 12.06
N THR A 22 -5.17 21.26 11.86
CA THR A 22 -5.59 20.25 12.85
C THR A 22 -4.43 19.66 13.64
N GLY A 23 -3.21 19.69 13.10
CA GLY A 23 -2.05 18.97 13.64
C GLY A 23 -2.13 17.45 13.50
N GLU A 24 -3.15 16.92 12.80
CA GLU A 24 -3.30 15.48 12.62
C GLU A 24 -2.30 14.93 11.60
N GLU A 25 -1.36 14.10 12.05
CA GLU A 25 -0.27 13.54 11.25
C GLU A 25 -0.74 12.73 10.03
N ASN A 26 -1.93 12.15 10.08
CA ASN A 26 -2.51 11.41 8.96
C ASN A 26 -2.63 12.28 7.69
N TYR A 27 -2.98 13.56 7.84
CA TYR A 27 -3.06 14.46 6.69
C TYR A 27 -1.68 14.75 6.09
N ALA A 28 -0.68 14.98 6.92
CA ALA A 28 0.71 15.14 6.46
C ALA A 28 1.20 13.89 5.73
N TYR A 29 0.94 12.72 6.30
CA TYR A 29 1.31 11.44 5.71
C TYR A 29 0.72 11.23 4.30
N PHE A 30 -0.58 11.46 4.11
CA PHE A 30 -1.21 11.30 2.80
C PHE A 30 -0.77 12.37 1.79
N ALA A 31 -0.55 13.61 2.24
CA ALA A 31 0.01 14.66 1.40
C ALA A 31 1.42 14.28 0.93
N TYR A 32 2.28 13.85 1.84
CA TYR A 32 3.64 13.41 1.55
C TYR A 32 3.69 12.22 0.59
N ARG A 33 2.84 11.21 0.79
CA ARG A 33 2.72 10.08 -0.13
C ARG A 33 2.38 10.50 -1.55
N THR A 34 1.43 11.43 -1.69
CA THR A 34 1.04 11.97 -3.00
C THR A 34 2.22 12.70 -3.65
N LEU A 35 2.96 13.52 -2.90
CA LEU A 35 4.14 14.21 -3.38
C LEU A 35 5.25 13.23 -3.80
N ARG A 36 5.51 12.21 -2.98
CA ARG A 36 6.52 11.20 -3.24
C ARG A 36 6.22 10.39 -4.51
N SER A 37 4.96 10.01 -4.73
CA SER A 37 4.55 9.27 -5.94
C SER A 37 4.74 10.08 -7.23
N LEU A 38 4.77 11.41 -7.11
CA LEU A 38 4.91 12.34 -8.23
C LEU A 38 6.27 13.07 -8.24
N TRP A 39 7.23 12.60 -7.43
CA TRP A 39 8.51 13.29 -7.28
C TRP A 39 9.30 13.38 -8.60
N SER A 40 9.37 12.30 -9.36
CA SER A 40 10.04 12.30 -10.67
C SER A 40 9.40 13.28 -11.68
N PRO A 41 8.07 13.32 -11.87
CA PRO A 41 7.41 14.38 -12.62
C PRO A 41 7.69 15.79 -12.11
N ILE A 42 7.70 16.02 -10.78
CA ILE A 42 8.00 17.34 -10.19
C ILE A 42 9.41 17.80 -10.54
N GLN A 43 10.39 16.92 -10.41
CA GLN A 43 11.78 17.24 -10.75
C GLN A 43 11.98 17.50 -12.26
N LYS A 44 11.31 16.71 -13.09
CA LYS A 44 11.46 16.83 -14.56
C LYS A 44 10.74 18.03 -15.14
N TYR A 45 9.59 18.39 -14.56
CA TYR A 45 8.72 19.47 -15.06
C TYR A 45 8.22 20.36 -13.90
N PRO A 46 9.12 21.10 -13.23
CA PRO A 46 8.72 21.91 -12.06
C PRO A 46 7.73 23.01 -12.43
N GLN A 47 7.83 23.60 -13.63
CA GLN A 47 6.95 24.64 -14.14
C GLN A 47 5.48 24.20 -14.36
N GLY A 48 5.20 22.89 -14.31
CA GLY A 48 3.85 22.33 -14.41
C GLY A 48 3.36 21.69 -13.12
N SER A 49 4.07 21.90 -12.02
CA SER A 49 3.83 21.21 -10.74
C SER A 49 3.51 22.17 -9.58
N ASP A 50 3.03 23.36 -9.88
CA ASP A 50 2.83 24.44 -8.91
C ASP A 50 2.04 24.02 -7.66
N SER A 51 0.93 23.29 -7.85
CA SER A 51 0.10 22.82 -6.73
C SER A 51 0.82 21.80 -5.84
N LEU A 52 1.69 20.97 -6.41
CA LEU A 52 2.49 19.97 -5.70
C LEU A 52 3.64 20.65 -4.94
N ILE A 53 4.32 21.60 -5.59
CA ILE A 53 5.37 22.40 -4.96
C ILE A 53 4.80 23.22 -3.80
N TYR A 54 3.63 23.81 -3.98
CA TYR A 54 2.95 24.54 -2.90
C TYR A 54 2.56 23.61 -1.72
N ALA A 55 2.11 22.38 -1.99
CA ALA A 55 1.84 21.42 -0.94
C ALA A 55 3.13 21.04 -0.17
N LEU A 56 4.25 20.88 -0.88
CA LEU A 56 5.55 20.63 -0.27
C LEU A 56 5.97 21.78 0.66
N LEU A 57 5.84 23.02 0.21
CA LEU A 57 6.15 24.21 1.03
C LEU A 57 5.28 24.30 2.29
N LEU A 58 4.00 23.95 2.19
CA LEU A 58 3.10 23.92 3.35
C LEU A 58 3.49 22.84 4.38
N LEU A 59 4.03 21.69 3.93
CA LEU A 59 4.48 20.62 4.81
C LEU A 59 5.85 20.90 5.43
N ALA A 60 6.73 21.54 4.68
CA ALA A 60 8.09 21.87 5.14
C ALA A 60 8.11 22.98 6.21
N GLY A 61 7.07 23.83 6.29
CA GLY A 61 7.07 24.96 7.21
C GLY A 61 8.27 25.87 7.01
N ASP A 62 8.76 26.48 8.09
CA ASP A 62 10.02 27.26 8.10
C ASP A 62 11.29 26.38 8.21
N GLU A 63 11.16 25.07 8.35
CA GLU A 63 12.25 24.10 8.56
C GLU A 63 12.67 23.39 7.26
N LEU A 64 12.98 24.13 6.21
CA LEU A 64 13.57 23.59 4.98
C LEU A 64 15.01 23.07 5.18
N GLU A 65 15.63 23.32 6.34
CA GLU A 65 17.03 22.95 6.60
C GLU A 65 17.21 21.51 7.08
N ASP A 66 16.17 20.83 7.57
CA ASP A 66 16.22 19.46 8.06
C ASP A 66 15.24 18.50 7.34
N MET A 67 15.11 18.62 6.03
CA MET A 67 14.55 17.48 5.32
C MET A 67 15.57 16.32 5.43
N PRO A 68 15.23 15.25 6.16
CA PRO A 68 16.07 14.08 6.10
C PRO A 68 16.17 13.69 4.63
N GLU A 69 17.40 13.66 4.10
CA GLU A 69 17.64 12.91 2.87
C GLU A 69 16.82 11.64 3.02
N ALA A 70 15.96 11.36 2.02
CA ALA A 70 15.14 10.18 2.08
C ALA A 70 16.10 9.02 2.38
N GLU A 71 16.25 8.71 3.66
CA GLU A 71 16.84 7.46 4.08
C GLU A 71 15.98 6.46 3.32
N GLU A 72 16.56 5.97 2.23
CA GLU A 72 16.04 4.77 1.59
C GLU A 72 15.91 3.82 2.76
N ALA A 73 14.66 3.61 3.22
CA ALA A 73 14.39 2.69 4.29
C ALA A 73 15.11 1.42 3.86
N GLN A 74 16.29 1.19 4.46
CA GLN A 74 17.05 0.00 4.17
C GLN A 74 16.09 -1.11 4.50
N PRO A 75 15.83 -2.01 3.56
CA PRO A 75 14.93 -3.12 3.82
C PRO A 75 15.47 -3.81 5.05
N THR A 76 14.81 -3.59 6.18
CA THR A 76 15.08 -4.37 7.37
C THR A 76 14.77 -5.79 6.96
N MET A 77 15.81 -6.62 6.91
CA MET A 77 15.66 -8.06 6.63
C MET A 77 14.47 -8.55 7.44
N SER A 78 13.51 -9.13 6.75
CA SER A 78 12.37 -9.78 7.38
C SER A 78 12.87 -10.64 8.53
N PRO A 79 12.25 -10.62 9.71
CA PRO A 79 12.59 -11.50 10.83
C PRO A 79 12.59 -12.99 10.44
N THR A 80 11.95 -13.33 9.34
CA THR A 80 11.84 -14.67 8.77
C THR A 80 12.92 -15.02 7.76
N GLY A 81 13.80 -14.08 7.37
CA GLY A 81 14.80 -14.27 6.31
C GLY A 81 14.20 -14.45 4.91
N LEU A 82 12.93 -14.12 4.75
CA LEU A 82 12.22 -14.19 3.46
C LEU A 82 12.25 -12.83 2.76
N PRO A 83 12.36 -12.78 1.42
CA PRO A 83 12.48 -11.52 0.68
C PRO A 83 11.18 -10.68 0.66
N VAL A 84 10.08 -11.22 1.19
CA VAL A 84 8.80 -10.54 1.34
C VAL A 84 8.30 -10.71 2.77
N ASN A 85 8.12 -9.59 3.47
CA ASN A 85 7.44 -9.55 4.76
C ASN A 85 5.98 -9.17 4.55
N VAL A 86 5.06 -9.84 5.28
CA VAL A 86 3.63 -9.59 5.20
C VAL A 86 3.10 -9.25 6.58
N GLU A 87 2.38 -8.15 6.68
CA GLU A 87 1.79 -7.64 7.92
C GLU A 87 0.28 -7.45 7.75
N MET A 88 -0.48 -7.63 8.83
CA MET A 88 -1.91 -7.35 8.86
C MET A 88 -2.20 -6.21 9.84
N HIS A 89 -3.04 -5.27 9.42
CA HIS A 89 -3.47 -4.14 10.23
C HIS A 89 -4.98 -4.02 10.18
N ILE A 90 -5.60 -4.00 11.35
CA ILE A 90 -7.04 -3.76 11.47
C ILE A 90 -7.31 -2.27 11.32
N MET A 91 -8.27 -1.94 10.47
CA MET A 91 -8.69 -0.57 10.17
C MET A 91 -10.19 -0.41 10.42
N GLU A 92 -10.65 0.84 10.54
CA GLU A 92 -12.09 1.10 10.52
C GLU A 92 -12.68 0.67 9.16
N GLY A 93 -13.63 -0.26 9.19
CA GLY A 93 -14.30 -0.78 8.00
C GLY A 93 -13.56 -1.86 7.21
N GLY A 94 -12.42 -2.38 7.69
CA GLY A 94 -11.70 -3.43 6.97
C GLY A 94 -10.37 -3.86 7.55
N VAL A 95 -9.62 -4.56 6.73
CA VAL A 95 -8.29 -5.06 7.06
C VAL A 95 -7.32 -4.63 5.96
N MET A 96 -6.17 -4.12 6.33
CA MET A 96 -5.08 -3.84 5.40
C MET A 96 -4.01 -4.92 5.52
N ILE A 97 -3.66 -5.53 4.40
CA ILE A 97 -2.51 -6.42 4.26
C ILE A 97 -1.39 -5.63 3.60
N ARG A 98 -0.26 -5.55 4.28
CA ARG A 98 0.92 -4.83 3.84
C ARG A 98 2.02 -5.81 3.49
N PHE A 99 2.55 -5.69 2.27
CA PHE A 99 3.71 -6.45 1.81
C PHE A 99 4.90 -5.49 1.75
N LEU A 100 6.01 -5.90 2.32
CA LEU A 100 7.28 -5.22 2.24
C LEU A 100 8.27 -6.13 1.51
N MET A 101 8.66 -5.74 0.31
CA MET A 101 9.57 -6.49 -0.54
C MET A 101 10.98 -5.90 -0.45
N GLU A 102 11.99 -6.74 -0.32
CA GLU A 102 13.37 -6.32 -0.39
C GLU A 102 13.73 -5.75 -1.77
N ARG A 103 14.74 -4.91 -1.84
CA ARG A 103 15.20 -4.30 -3.09
C ARG A 103 15.57 -5.38 -4.10
N GLY A 104 15.06 -5.23 -5.34
CA GLY A 104 15.27 -6.20 -6.42
C GLY A 104 14.27 -7.34 -6.45
N TRP A 105 13.41 -7.45 -5.43
CA TRP A 105 12.34 -8.44 -5.39
C TRP A 105 10.99 -7.83 -5.76
N HIS A 106 10.13 -8.66 -6.34
CA HIS A 106 8.74 -8.36 -6.67
C HIS A 106 7.85 -9.57 -6.42
N ILE A 107 6.55 -9.34 -6.36
CA ILE A 107 5.52 -10.38 -6.38
C ILE A 107 4.60 -10.13 -7.56
N HIS A 108 3.94 -11.19 -8.04
CA HIS A 108 3.00 -11.09 -9.14
C HIS A 108 1.69 -10.45 -8.71
N GLY A 109 0.95 -9.89 -9.67
CA GLY A 109 -0.40 -9.39 -9.46
C GLY A 109 -1.39 -10.47 -9.02
N ALA A 110 -2.60 -10.05 -8.66
CA ALA A 110 -3.68 -10.99 -8.35
C ALA A 110 -4.30 -11.60 -9.61
N ASP A 111 -4.35 -10.82 -10.69
CA ASP A 111 -4.98 -11.17 -11.96
C ASP A 111 -4.02 -10.91 -13.13
N GLY A 112 -4.32 -11.52 -14.28
CA GLY A 112 -3.53 -11.35 -15.51
C GLY A 112 -2.14 -12.01 -15.47
N VAL A 113 -1.89 -12.88 -14.48
CA VAL A 113 -0.63 -13.60 -14.31
C VAL A 113 -0.64 -14.86 -15.18
N PRO A 114 0.43 -15.16 -15.95
CA PRO A 114 0.55 -16.39 -16.71
C PRO A 114 0.39 -17.65 -15.84
N GLU A 115 -0.18 -18.73 -16.40
CA GLU A 115 -0.52 -19.97 -15.66
C GLU A 115 0.68 -20.65 -14.96
N HIS A 116 1.89 -20.45 -15.45
CA HIS A 116 3.11 -21.03 -14.88
C HIS A 116 3.68 -20.22 -13.70
N LEU A 117 3.09 -19.06 -13.39
CA LEU A 117 3.47 -18.19 -12.28
C LEU A 117 2.39 -18.19 -11.21
N VAL A 118 2.76 -17.88 -9.97
CA VAL A 118 1.82 -17.88 -8.85
C VAL A 118 1.31 -16.47 -8.60
N PRO A 119 0.00 -16.21 -8.77
CA PRO A 119 -0.58 -14.92 -8.44
C PRO A 119 -0.62 -14.69 -6.93
N THR A 120 -0.64 -13.41 -6.53
CA THR A 120 -0.85 -13.05 -5.13
C THR A 120 -2.31 -13.28 -4.75
N ARG A 121 -2.53 -14.02 -3.63
CA ARG A 121 -3.85 -14.38 -3.11
C ARG A 121 -3.96 -13.97 -1.64
N ILE A 122 -5.13 -13.49 -1.26
CA ILE A 122 -5.49 -13.15 0.12
C ILE A 122 -6.84 -13.79 0.42
N GLU A 123 -6.86 -14.70 1.38
CA GLU A 123 -8.07 -15.37 1.86
C GLU A 123 -8.31 -14.91 3.30
N MET A 124 -9.50 -14.35 3.57
CA MET A 124 -9.87 -13.84 4.89
C MET A 124 -10.86 -14.77 5.58
N SER A 125 -10.69 -14.92 6.86
CA SER A 125 -11.65 -15.61 7.74
C SER A 125 -11.71 -14.95 9.12
N SER A 126 -12.78 -15.18 9.86
CA SER A 126 -12.95 -14.67 11.22
C SER A 126 -13.79 -15.62 12.07
N THR A 127 -13.53 -15.63 13.37
CA THR A 127 -14.42 -16.25 14.35
C THR A 127 -15.62 -15.36 14.70
N LEU A 128 -15.55 -14.09 14.37
CA LEU A 128 -16.65 -13.13 14.44
C LEU A 128 -17.51 -13.22 13.18
N PRO A 129 -18.78 -12.83 13.22
CA PRO A 129 -19.69 -12.91 12.08
C PRO A 129 -19.42 -11.77 11.06
N LEU A 130 -18.17 -11.62 10.61
CA LEU A 130 -17.76 -10.63 9.64
C LEU A 130 -17.84 -11.19 8.23
N VAL A 131 -18.35 -10.39 7.31
CA VAL A 131 -18.37 -10.70 5.88
C VAL A 131 -17.32 -9.81 5.20
N PHE A 132 -16.29 -10.42 4.67
CA PHE A 132 -15.23 -9.73 3.93
C PHE A 132 -15.61 -9.58 2.46
N GLY A 133 -15.32 -8.44 1.88
CA GLY A 133 -15.37 -8.22 0.45
C GLY A 133 -14.10 -8.70 -0.26
N GLU A 134 -14.03 -8.47 -1.55
CA GLU A 134 -12.86 -8.82 -2.34
C GLU A 134 -11.66 -7.93 -1.99
N PRO A 135 -10.43 -8.48 -1.95
CA PRO A 135 -9.22 -7.71 -1.75
C PRO A 135 -9.04 -6.65 -2.85
N MET A 136 -8.88 -5.40 -2.44
CA MET A 136 -8.68 -4.27 -3.35
C MET A 136 -7.19 -4.00 -3.54
N PHE A 137 -6.66 -4.45 -4.68
CA PHE A 137 -5.28 -4.22 -5.08
C PHE A 137 -5.14 -2.86 -5.78
N PRO A 138 -4.05 -2.11 -5.55
CA PRO A 138 -3.74 -0.94 -6.36
C PRO A 138 -3.36 -1.36 -7.79
N PRO A 139 -3.35 -0.44 -8.77
CA PRO A 139 -2.84 -0.73 -10.10
C PRO A 139 -1.42 -1.31 -10.02
N PRO A 140 -1.16 -2.46 -10.69
CA PRO A 140 0.16 -3.07 -10.71
C PRO A 140 1.12 -2.32 -11.64
N ASP A 141 2.41 -2.47 -11.38
CA ASP A 141 3.45 -2.24 -12.37
C ASP A 141 3.44 -3.38 -13.39
N THR A 142 4.20 -3.24 -14.48
CA THR A 142 4.34 -4.27 -15.50
C THR A 142 5.80 -4.67 -15.69
N LEU A 143 6.05 -5.97 -15.75
CA LEU A 143 7.35 -6.53 -16.12
C LEU A 143 7.27 -7.06 -17.56
N GLN A 144 8.10 -6.51 -18.44
CA GLN A 144 8.23 -7.00 -19.81
C GLN A 144 9.45 -7.93 -19.87
N THR A 145 9.23 -9.21 -20.08
CA THR A 145 10.31 -10.21 -20.18
C THR A 145 10.79 -10.42 -21.60
N ASP A 146 9.92 -10.23 -22.59
CA ASP A 146 10.19 -10.35 -24.02
C ASP A 146 9.28 -9.36 -24.78
N GLU A 147 9.74 -8.82 -25.92
CA GLU A 147 8.93 -7.91 -26.76
C GLU A 147 7.65 -8.58 -27.30
N SER A 148 7.65 -9.91 -27.45
CA SER A 148 6.53 -10.69 -27.97
C SER A 148 5.61 -11.26 -26.88
N ALA A 149 6.03 -11.28 -25.61
CA ALA A 149 5.26 -11.78 -24.51
C ALA A 149 4.32 -10.73 -23.92
N PRO A 150 3.14 -11.08 -23.42
CA PRO A 150 2.30 -10.12 -22.70
C PRO A 150 3.01 -9.66 -21.42
N PRO A 151 2.87 -8.38 -21.04
CA PRO A 151 3.47 -7.85 -19.82
C PRO A 151 2.88 -8.54 -18.58
N ILE A 152 3.74 -8.88 -17.62
CA ILE A 152 3.35 -9.54 -16.37
C ILE A 152 3.04 -8.46 -15.34
N PRO A 153 1.85 -8.47 -14.71
CA PRO A 153 1.53 -7.55 -13.61
C PRO A 153 2.34 -7.92 -12.37
N ILE A 154 3.03 -6.94 -11.78
CA ILE A 154 3.88 -7.12 -10.60
C ILE A 154 3.72 -5.98 -9.59
N TYR A 155 4.17 -6.22 -8.35
CA TYR A 155 4.33 -5.21 -7.31
C TYR A 155 5.75 -5.25 -6.78
N ARG A 156 6.34 -4.06 -6.52
CA ARG A 156 7.69 -3.89 -5.98
C ARG A 156 7.67 -2.97 -4.76
N GLY A 157 8.64 -3.14 -3.88
CA GLY A 157 8.81 -2.30 -2.69
C GLY A 157 7.70 -2.50 -1.68
N GLU A 158 6.77 -1.58 -1.54
CA GLU A 158 5.65 -1.67 -0.62
C GLU A 158 4.32 -1.80 -1.37
N LEU A 159 3.55 -2.85 -1.06
CA LEU A 159 2.17 -3.05 -1.53
C LEU A 159 1.22 -3.02 -0.34
N ARG A 160 0.13 -2.28 -0.45
CA ARG A 160 -0.98 -2.25 0.51
C ARG A 160 -2.26 -2.69 -0.19
N VAL A 161 -2.86 -3.74 0.33
CA VAL A 161 -4.13 -4.28 -0.15
C VAL A 161 -5.17 -4.12 0.95
N VAL A 162 -6.31 -3.53 0.62
CA VAL A 162 -7.41 -3.36 1.58
C VAL A 162 -8.47 -4.41 1.31
N VAL A 163 -8.87 -5.12 2.37
CA VAL A 163 -10.01 -6.04 2.33
C VAL A 163 -11.13 -5.43 3.16
N PRO A 164 -12.22 -4.93 2.53
CA PRO A 164 -13.29 -4.29 3.26
C PRO A 164 -14.13 -5.32 4.04
N VAL A 165 -14.66 -4.92 5.18
CA VAL A 165 -15.76 -5.61 5.86
C VAL A 165 -17.05 -5.05 5.28
N ILE A 166 -17.78 -5.86 4.53
CA ILE A 166 -19.00 -5.46 3.82
C ILE A 166 -20.28 -5.82 4.55
N GLY A 167 -20.19 -6.54 5.65
CA GLY A 167 -21.32 -6.91 6.50
C GLY A 167 -20.90 -7.50 7.82
N ILE A 168 -21.81 -7.41 8.80
CA ILE A 168 -21.68 -8.03 10.10
C ILE A 168 -22.97 -8.79 10.35
N GLY A 169 -22.87 -10.10 10.64
CA GLY A 169 -23.99 -10.95 11.02
C GLY A 169 -24.41 -10.76 12.47
N GLU A 170 -25.19 -11.70 13.01
CA GLU A 170 -25.62 -11.67 14.41
C GLU A 170 -24.42 -11.83 15.35
N VAL A 171 -24.18 -10.82 16.19
CA VAL A 171 -23.04 -10.79 17.11
C VAL A 171 -23.44 -11.49 18.41
N THR A 172 -22.87 -12.66 18.66
CA THR A 172 -23.02 -13.42 19.91
C THR A 172 -21.87 -13.22 20.90
N THR A 173 -20.73 -12.74 20.40
CA THR A 173 -19.53 -12.39 21.18
C THR A 173 -18.89 -11.15 20.57
N ASP A 174 -18.35 -10.27 21.41
CA ASP A 174 -17.70 -9.04 21.00
C ASP A 174 -16.19 -9.21 20.72
N THR A 175 -15.62 -10.36 21.07
CA THR A 175 -14.19 -10.67 20.91
C THR A 175 -14.00 -11.88 20.03
N GLY A 176 -12.99 -11.84 19.18
CA GLY A 176 -12.66 -12.96 18.30
C GLY A 176 -11.38 -12.70 17.51
N GLU A 177 -11.15 -13.55 16.54
CA GLU A 177 -9.95 -13.51 15.70
C GLU A 177 -10.31 -13.18 14.25
N ILE A 178 -9.47 -12.37 13.63
CA ILE A 178 -9.41 -12.22 12.18
C ILE A 178 -8.16 -12.93 11.68
N ARG A 179 -8.28 -13.73 10.63
CA ARG A 179 -7.20 -14.48 10.02
C ARG A 179 -7.09 -14.12 8.56
N ALA A 180 -5.86 -13.88 8.11
CA ALA A 180 -5.53 -13.74 6.70
C ALA A 180 -4.54 -14.84 6.30
N LYS A 181 -4.88 -15.60 5.24
CA LYS A 181 -3.96 -16.50 4.59
C LYS A 181 -3.51 -15.86 3.29
N VAL A 182 -2.24 -15.52 3.22
CA VAL A 182 -1.63 -14.77 2.12
C VAL A 182 -0.67 -15.69 1.37
N THR A 183 -0.88 -15.87 0.07
CA THR A 183 0.02 -16.61 -0.80
C THR A 183 0.61 -15.66 -1.83
N CYS A 184 1.93 -15.67 -1.97
CA CYS A 184 2.65 -14.93 -3.00
C CYS A 184 3.91 -15.69 -3.42
N GLN A 185 4.47 -15.33 -4.56
CA GLN A 185 5.74 -15.85 -5.03
C GLN A 185 6.73 -14.72 -5.21
N PRO A 186 7.77 -14.62 -4.37
CA PRO A 186 8.84 -13.67 -4.55
C PRO A 186 9.68 -14.01 -5.77
N CYS A 187 9.92 -13.04 -6.64
CA CYS A 187 10.76 -13.16 -7.82
C CYS A 187 11.72 -11.99 -7.93
N THR A 188 12.85 -12.22 -8.57
CA THR A 188 13.71 -11.17 -9.15
C THR A 188 13.42 -11.08 -10.64
N ASP A 189 14.11 -10.23 -11.36
CA ASP A 189 13.96 -10.12 -12.82
C ASP A 189 14.50 -11.36 -13.56
N THR A 190 15.18 -12.28 -12.86
CA THR A 190 15.82 -13.47 -13.47
C THR A 190 15.40 -14.80 -12.88
N GLU A 191 14.91 -14.82 -11.65
CA GLU A 191 14.56 -16.08 -10.94
C GLU A 191 13.39 -15.87 -9.97
N CYS A 192 12.66 -16.94 -9.68
CA CYS A 192 11.60 -16.96 -8.68
C CYS A 192 11.96 -17.92 -7.54
N ALA A 193 11.72 -17.47 -6.32
CA ALA A 193 11.75 -18.32 -5.13
C ALA A 193 10.53 -19.25 -5.10
N LEU A 194 10.52 -20.18 -4.17
CA LEU A 194 9.33 -21.00 -3.94
C LEU A 194 8.16 -20.12 -3.46
N PRO A 195 6.93 -20.44 -3.86
CA PRO A 195 5.76 -19.76 -3.34
C PRO A 195 5.71 -19.80 -1.81
N GLN A 196 5.34 -18.68 -1.20
CA GLN A 196 5.20 -18.52 0.24
C GLN A 196 3.73 -18.44 0.60
N THR A 197 3.36 -19.10 1.70
CA THR A 197 2.05 -18.92 2.32
C THR A 197 2.26 -18.50 3.77
N VAL A 198 1.71 -17.34 4.13
CA VAL A 198 1.79 -16.77 5.47
C VAL A 198 0.39 -16.71 6.07
N GLU A 199 0.23 -17.20 7.29
CA GLU A 199 -0.98 -17.04 8.08
C GLU A 199 -0.78 -15.95 9.13
N LEU A 200 -1.62 -14.93 9.07
CA LEU A 200 -1.64 -13.80 10.00
C LEU A 200 -2.91 -13.89 10.86
N VAL A 201 -2.78 -13.65 12.15
CA VAL A 201 -3.89 -13.71 13.10
C VAL A 201 -3.86 -12.50 14.01
N GLU A 202 -4.97 -11.79 14.09
CA GLU A 202 -5.15 -10.66 15.01
C GLU A 202 -6.39 -10.88 15.90
N GLN A 203 -6.22 -10.58 17.18
CA GLN A 203 -7.32 -10.55 18.15
C GLN A 203 -8.03 -9.21 18.03
N VAL A 204 -9.35 -9.24 17.87
CA VAL A 204 -10.13 -8.03 17.68
C VAL A 204 -11.32 -8.00 18.63
N ARG A 205 -11.75 -6.79 18.97
CA ARG A 205 -12.96 -6.53 19.72
C ARG A 205 -13.90 -5.65 18.91
N LEU A 206 -15.12 -6.12 18.68
CA LEU A 206 -16.15 -5.33 18.02
C LEU A 206 -16.71 -4.29 19.00
N HIS A 207 -16.73 -3.04 18.58
CA HIS A 207 -17.44 -1.98 19.28
C HIS A 207 -18.77 -1.75 18.54
N VAL A 208 -19.83 -2.37 19.01
CA VAL A 208 -21.18 -2.09 18.50
C VAL A 208 -21.60 -0.74 19.09
N ARG A 209 -21.75 0.29 18.26
CA ARG A 209 -22.37 1.55 18.69
C ARG A 209 -23.88 1.30 18.73
N ASP A 210 -24.48 1.51 19.89
CA ASP A 210 -25.94 1.55 20.08
C ASP A 210 -26.59 2.64 19.23
#